data_4a1f79e672a79601388ee9ccad1a9634
#
_entry.id   4a1f79e672a79601388ee9ccad1a9634
#
_cell.length_a   1.000
_cell.length_b   1.000
_cell.length_c   1.000
_cell.angle_alpha   90.00
_cell.angle_beta   90.00
_cell.angle_gamma   90.00
#
_symmetry.space_group_name_H-M   'P 1'
#
loop_
_entity.id
_entity.type
_entity.pdbx_description
1 polymer ?
#
loop_
_entity_poly.entity_id
_entity_poly.type
_entity_poly.pdbx_seq_one_letter_code
_entity_poly.pdbx_strand_id
1 'polypeptide(L)'
;MKNQIKAWILTLAILLLGGSPIKAVEINSSAEFAFITDYASGKILMAKDADLPMKPASMAKIMTVFITFQRIKEGSLSLDDKFLVSETAWRKGGSKTFIEVGKQVSVGDLLNGVIVQSGNDAAIA
;
A
#
# COMPACT_ATOMS: atom_id res chain seq x y z
N MET A 1 -40.94 -32.41 -36.99
CA MET A 1 -39.58 -31.91 -37.27
C MET A 1 -39.52 -30.38 -37.41
N LYS A 2 -40.35 -29.73 -38.21
CA LYS A 2 -40.29 -28.25 -38.42
C LYS A 2 -40.47 -27.40 -37.13
N ASN A 3 -41.31 -27.85 -36.20
CA ASN A 3 -41.56 -27.10 -34.96
C ASN A 3 -40.39 -27.20 -33.94
N GLN A 4 -39.65 -28.32 -33.93
CA GLN A 4 -38.49 -28.50 -33.09
C GLN A 4 -37.33 -27.58 -33.56
N ILE A 5 -37.13 -27.46 -34.87
CA ILE A 5 -36.10 -26.60 -35.43
C ILE A 5 -36.38 -25.14 -35.10
N LYS A 6 -37.64 -24.68 -35.17
CA LYS A 6 -38.03 -23.33 -34.78
C LYS A 6 -37.79 -23.05 -33.30
N ALA A 7 -38.05 -24.03 -32.43
CA ALA A 7 -37.74 -23.89 -30.98
C ALA A 7 -36.24 -23.75 -30.72
N TRP A 8 -35.42 -24.55 -31.37
CA TRP A 8 -33.94 -24.45 -31.24
C TRP A 8 -33.39 -23.13 -31.75
N ILE A 9 -33.92 -22.60 -32.87
CA ILE A 9 -33.50 -21.29 -33.39
C ILE A 9 -33.88 -20.17 -32.43
N LEU A 10 -35.09 -20.23 -31.84
CA LEU A 10 -35.54 -19.23 -30.88
C LEU A 10 -34.70 -19.25 -29.57
N THR A 11 -34.38 -20.45 -29.09
CA THR A 11 -33.49 -20.58 -27.92
C THR A 11 -32.08 -20.06 -28.18
N LEU A 12 -31.52 -20.35 -29.34
CA LEU A 12 -30.20 -19.85 -29.74
C LEU A 12 -30.19 -18.30 -29.90
N ALA A 13 -31.26 -17.74 -30.42
CA ALA A 13 -31.41 -16.28 -30.57
C ALA A 13 -31.51 -15.56 -29.22
N ILE A 14 -32.18 -16.17 -28.23
CA ILE A 14 -32.28 -15.62 -26.86
C ILE A 14 -30.92 -15.68 -26.15
N LEU A 15 -30.14 -16.74 -26.37
CA LEU A 15 -28.78 -16.86 -25.82
C LEU A 15 -27.79 -15.82 -26.38
N LEU A 16 -27.99 -15.42 -27.67
CA LEU A 16 -27.13 -14.43 -28.31
C LEU A 16 -27.50 -12.97 -27.98
N LEU A 17 -28.71 -12.71 -27.50
CA LEU A 17 -29.20 -11.38 -27.14
C LEU A 17 -28.95 -10.98 -25.68
N GLY A 18 -28.53 -11.92 -24.81
CA GLY A 18 -28.43 -11.72 -23.36
C GLY A 18 -27.12 -11.11 -22.83
N GLY A 19 -26.14 -10.86 -23.65
CA GLY A 19 -24.86 -10.30 -23.22
C GLY A 19 -24.84 -8.78 -23.20
N SER A 20 -25.32 -8.14 -22.12
CA SER A 20 -24.98 -6.74 -21.91
C SER A 20 -23.46 -6.62 -21.80
N PRO A 21 -22.79 -5.74 -22.57
CA PRO A 21 -21.36 -5.53 -22.44
C PRO A 21 -21.09 -5.03 -21.00
N ILE A 22 -20.37 -5.82 -20.22
CA ILE A 22 -19.84 -5.39 -18.91
C ILE A 22 -18.87 -4.28 -19.24
N LYS A 23 -19.26 -3.03 -19.00
CA LYS A 23 -18.35 -1.89 -19.08
C LYS A 23 -17.35 -2.03 -17.93
N ALA A 24 -16.08 -2.19 -18.27
CA ALA A 24 -15.02 -2.07 -17.28
C ALA A 24 -15.10 -0.66 -16.66
N VAL A 25 -15.04 -0.59 -15.34
CA VAL A 25 -14.93 0.69 -14.64
C VAL A 25 -13.55 1.26 -14.96
N GLU A 26 -13.51 2.42 -15.60
CA GLU A 26 -12.27 3.13 -15.81
C GLU A 26 -11.85 3.79 -14.51
N ILE A 27 -10.69 3.39 -13.99
CA ILE A 27 -10.13 3.96 -12.77
C ILE A 27 -9.37 5.22 -13.17
N ASN A 28 -9.86 6.39 -12.76
CA ASN A 28 -9.21 7.67 -12.96
C ASN A 28 -8.62 8.20 -11.66
N SER A 29 -7.43 8.79 -11.74
CA SER A 29 -6.73 9.39 -10.61
C SER A 29 -6.09 10.71 -11.00
N SER A 30 -6.17 11.71 -10.12
CA SER A 30 -5.44 12.98 -10.23
C SER A 30 -3.97 12.85 -9.78
N ALA A 31 -3.55 11.69 -9.25
CA ALA A 31 -2.16 11.44 -8.89
C ALA A 31 -1.26 11.56 -10.13
N GLU A 32 -0.06 12.11 -9.93
CA GLU A 32 0.96 12.20 -10.98
C GLU A 32 1.46 10.80 -11.36
N PHE A 33 1.67 9.93 -10.36
CA PHE A 33 2.08 8.54 -10.51
C PHE A 33 1.04 7.62 -9.87
N ALA A 34 0.68 6.53 -10.55
CA ALA A 34 -0.23 5.55 -9.98
C ALA A 34 0.04 4.14 -10.54
N PHE A 35 -0.03 3.15 -9.65
CA PHE A 35 0.04 1.74 -10.02
C PHE A 35 -0.93 0.95 -9.14
N ILE A 36 -1.92 0.33 -9.77
CA ILE A 36 -2.96 -0.43 -9.08
C ILE A 36 -3.03 -1.82 -9.67
N THR A 37 -2.97 -2.83 -8.82
CA THR A 37 -3.13 -4.24 -9.21
C THR A 37 -4.25 -4.89 -8.42
N ASP A 38 -4.91 -5.84 -9.04
CA ASP A 38 -5.77 -6.78 -8.33
C ASP A 38 -4.90 -7.77 -7.54
N TYR A 39 -5.12 -7.84 -6.24
CA TYR A 39 -4.27 -8.65 -5.35
C TYR A 39 -4.34 -10.15 -5.67
N ALA A 40 -5.52 -10.66 -6.02
CA ALA A 40 -5.73 -12.09 -6.23
C ALA A 40 -5.19 -12.58 -7.57
N SER A 41 -5.40 -11.81 -8.64
CA SER A 41 -5.03 -12.19 -10.01
C SER A 41 -3.71 -11.60 -10.48
N GLY A 42 -3.17 -10.59 -9.77
CA GLY A 42 -2.01 -9.81 -10.23
C GLY A 42 -2.29 -8.90 -11.44
N LYS A 43 -3.55 -8.84 -11.90
CA LYS A 43 -3.91 -8.02 -13.05
C LYS A 43 -3.69 -6.54 -12.77
N ILE A 44 -3.00 -5.85 -13.68
CA ILE A 44 -2.84 -4.40 -13.61
C ILE A 44 -4.18 -3.75 -13.95
N LEU A 45 -4.71 -2.98 -13.02
CA LEU A 45 -5.97 -2.23 -13.15
C LEU A 45 -5.71 -0.79 -13.61
N MET A 46 -4.57 -0.23 -13.21
CA MET A 46 -4.11 1.10 -13.61
C MET A 46 -2.59 1.18 -13.55
N ALA A 47 -1.99 1.80 -14.56
CA ALA A 47 -0.57 2.18 -14.55
C ALA A 47 -0.46 3.57 -15.19
N LYS A 48 -0.03 4.56 -14.41
CA LYS A 48 0.20 5.93 -14.85
C LYS A 48 1.60 6.33 -14.41
N ASP A 49 2.48 6.55 -15.38
CA ASP A 49 3.89 6.89 -15.16
C ASP A 49 4.58 5.98 -14.12
N ALA A 50 4.14 4.69 -14.07
CA ALA A 50 4.46 3.75 -13.01
C ALA A 50 5.94 3.37 -12.95
N ASP A 51 6.65 3.46 -14.08
CA ASP A 51 8.07 3.12 -14.21
C ASP A 51 8.99 4.35 -14.13
N LEU A 52 8.41 5.55 -14.00
CA LEU A 52 9.23 6.75 -13.87
C LEU A 52 9.75 6.92 -12.45
N PRO A 53 11.00 7.37 -12.29
CA PRO A 53 11.56 7.66 -10.98
C PRO A 53 10.77 8.74 -10.25
N MET A 54 10.34 8.44 -9.03
CA MET A 54 9.61 9.38 -8.18
C MET A 54 10.21 9.44 -6.77
N LYS A 55 10.01 10.57 -6.08
CA LYS A 55 10.36 10.68 -4.67
C LYS A 55 9.26 10.02 -3.84
N PRO A 56 9.56 8.96 -3.08
CA PRO A 56 8.53 8.20 -2.35
C PRO A 56 7.95 8.95 -1.14
N ALA A 57 8.56 10.06 -0.72
CA ALA A 57 8.15 10.80 0.47
C ALA A 57 7.95 9.88 1.68
N SER A 58 6.81 10.04 2.46
CA SER A 58 6.55 9.18 3.62
C SER A 58 6.37 7.70 3.29
N MET A 59 6.17 7.33 2.02
CA MET A 59 6.15 5.92 1.61
C MET A 59 7.48 5.20 1.89
N ALA A 60 8.61 5.95 1.94
CA ALA A 60 9.91 5.39 2.34
C ALA A 60 9.87 4.71 3.71
N LYS A 61 8.99 5.15 4.62
CA LYS A 61 8.84 4.59 5.97
C LYS A 61 8.31 3.15 5.96
N ILE A 62 7.62 2.74 4.90
CA ILE A 62 7.21 1.34 4.72
C ILE A 62 8.44 0.44 4.72
N MET A 63 9.53 0.86 4.03
CA MET A 63 10.78 0.10 4.03
C MET A 63 11.46 0.12 5.40
N THR A 64 11.45 1.25 6.11
CA THR A 64 11.97 1.33 7.50
C THR A 64 11.26 0.32 8.39
N VAL A 65 9.92 0.31 8.39
CA VAL A 65 9.11 -0.61 9.17
C VAL A 65 9.37 -2.06 8.76
N PHE A 66 9.44 -2.35 7.47
CA PHE A 66 9.71 -3.68 6.93
C PHE A 66 11.07 -4.22 7.43
N ILE A 67 12.13 -3.42 7.31
CA ILE A 67 13.47 -3.83 7.79
C ILE A 67 13.47 -4.03 9.31
N THR A 68 12.79 -3.17 10.06
CA THR A 68 12.67 -3.30 11.52
C THR A 68 11.99 -4.62 11.89
N PHE A 69 10.89 -4.98 11.25
CA PHE A 69 10.23 -6.27 11.48
C PHE A 69 11.07 -7.47 11.06
N GLN A 70 11.85 -7.36 9.99
CA GLN A 70 12.81 -8.41 9.63
C GLN A 70 13.83 -8.63 10.75
N ARG A 71 14.42 -7.56 11.28
CA ARG A 71 15.39 -7.63 12.37
C ARG A 71 14.79 -8.24 13.64
N ILE A 72 13.53 -7.91 13.95
CA ILE A 72 12.81 -8.52 15.07
C ILE A 72 12.60 -10.02 14.82
N LYS A 73 12.18 -10.40 13.62
CA LYS A 73 11.98 -11.81 13.24
C LYS A 73 13.27 -12.62 13.29
N GLU A 74 14.40 -12.01 12.96
CA GLU A 74 15.74 -12.62 13.01
C GLU A 74 16.30 -12.67 14.44
N GLY A 75 15.63 -12.06 15.42
CA GLY A 75 16.07 -11.98 16.81
C GLY A 75 17.23 -11.01 17.06
N SER A 76 17.61 -10.20 16.05
CA SER A 76 18.67 -9.20 16.18
C SER A 76 18.17 -7.86 16.75
N LEU A 77 16.85 -7.72 16.93
CA LEU A 77 16.18 -6.57 17.53
C LEU A 77 14.96 -7.04 18.31
N SER A 78 14.61 -6.36 19.40
CA SER A 78 13.39 -6.59 20.16
C SER A 78 12.53 -5.33 20.22
N LEU A 79 11.21 -5.51 20.39
CA LEU A 79 10.29 -4.38 20.62
C LEU A 79 10.61 -3.61 21.92
N ASP A 80 11.23 -4.29 22.89
CA ASP A 80 11.61 -3.71 24.19
C ASP A 80 12.99 -3.03 24.17
N ASP A 81 13.78 -3.23 23.10
CA ASP A 81 15.06 -2.54 22.94
C ASP A 81 14.83 -1.04 22.89
N LYS A 82 15.74 -0.28 23.51
CA LYS A 82 15.59 1.17 23.64
C LYS A 82 16.69 1.91 22.89
N PHE A 83 16.28 2.91 22.15
CA PHE A 83 17.19 3.82 21.44
C PHE A 83 17.18 5.20 22.08
N LEU A 84 18.38 5.78 22.20
CA LEU A 84 18.55 7.14 22.65
C LEU A 84 18.14 8.10 21.52
N VAL A 85 17.18 8.96 21.81
CA VAL A 85 16.73 9.97 20.84
C VAL A 85 17.84 11.00 20.60
N SER A 86 18.36 11.01 19.39
CA SER A 86 19.37 11.96 18.96
C SER A 86 18.77 13.36 18.72
N GLU A 87 19.62 14.38 18.78
CA GLU A 87 19.22 15.75 18.43
C GLU A 87 18.76 15.85 16.97
N THR A 88 19.37 15.08 16.07
CA THR A 88 18.98 14.99 14.64
C THR A 88 17.56 14.47 14.50
N ALA A 89 17.19 13.41 15.22
CA ALA A 89 15.83 12.87 15.22
C ALA A 89 14.85 13.90 15.79
N TRP A 90 15.14 14.45 16.97
CA TRP A 90 14.29 15.43 17.65
C TRP A 90 14.02 16.70 16.82
N ARG A 91 15.05 17.24 16.12
CA ARG A 91 14.93 18.46 15.32
C ARG A 91 14.19 18.24 13.99
N LYS A 92 13.97 17.00 13.59
CA LYS A 92 13.32 16.71 12.31
C LYS A 92 11.91 17.30 12.25
N GLY A 93 11.67 18.12 11.25
CA GLY A 93 10.37 18.73 10.98
C GLY A 93 9.39 17.80 10.28
N GLY A 94 8.19 18.28 10.03
CA GLY A 94 7.07 17.55 9.44
C GLY A 94 6.27 16.78 10.50
N SER A 95 5.66 15.65 10.12
CA SER A 95 4.93 14.78 11.07
C SER A 95 5.84 14.28 12.17
N LYS A 96 5.41 14.38 13.43
CA LYS A 96 6.21 14.04 14.60
C LYS A 96 5.43 13.17 15.57
N THR A 97 6.16 12.30 16.25
CA THR A 97 5.71 11.55 17.42
C THR A 97 5.97 12.32 18.71
N PHE A 98 6.73 13.43 18.61
CA PHE A 98 7.12 14.28 19.72
C PHE A 98 7.98 13.57 20.78
N ILE A 99 8.89 12.69 20.32
CA ILE A 99 9.89 12.09 21.19
C ILE A 99 10.90 13.15 21.65
N GLU A 100 11.35 13.03 22.92
CA GLU A 100 12.23 14.02 23.54
C GLU A 100 13.70 13.66 23.36
N VAL A 101 14.54 14.65 23.03
CA VAL A 101 15.98 14.48 22.92
C VAL A 101 16.60 13.96 24.23
N GLY A 102 17.51 13.02 24.12
CA GLY A 102 18.19 12.42 25.27
C GLY A 102 17.36 11.42 26.08
N LYS A 103 16.12 11.16 25.70
CA LYS A 103 15.31 10.08 26.27
C LYS A 103 15.55 8.78 25.53
N GLN A 104 15.33 7.67 26.24
CA GLN A 104 15.30 6.34 25.65
C GLN A 104 13.87 5.96 25.33
N VAL A 105 13.62 5.57 24.08
CA VAL A 105 12.30 5.16 23.58
C VAL A 105 12.40 3.75 23.04
N SER A 106 11.41 2.91 23.35
CA SER A 106 11.37 1.52 22.87
C SER A 106 11.16 1.44 21.37
N VAL A 107 11.68 0.37 20.74
CA VAL A 107 11.42 0.06 19.32
C VAL A 107 9.91 -0.04 19.05
N GLY A 108 9.14 -0.62 19.98
CA GLY A 108 7.69 -0.71 19.87
C GLY A 108 7.02 0.66 19.80
N ASP A 109 7.42 1.61 20.68
CA ASP A 109 6.86 2.97 20.66
C ASP A 109 7.29 3.74 19.40
N LEU A 110 8.55 3.58 18.98
CA LEU A 110 9.05 4.20 17.73
C LEU A 110 8.29 3.67 16.51
N LEU A 111 8.07 2.34 16.42
CA LEU A 111 7.27 1.74 15.34
C LEU A 111 5.84 2.28 15.34
N ASN A 112 5.19 2.36 16.51
CA ASN A 112 3.85 2.96 16.61
C ASN A 112 3.86 4.41 16.13
N GLY A 113 4.87 5.19 16.51
CA GLY A 113 5.04 6.56 16.04
C GLY A 113 5.19 6.66 14.51
N VAL A 114 5.94 5.76 13.91
CA VAL A 114 6.12 5.72 12.45
C VAL A 114 4.84 5.28 11.74
N ILE A 115 4.18 4.22 12.22
CA ILE A 115 3.02 3.61 11.55
C ILE A 115 1.78 4.51 11.69
N VAL A 116 1.50 5.03 12.87
CA VAL A 116 0.26 5.76 13.16
C VAL A 116 0.39 7.24 12.80
N GLN A 117 1.48 7.88 13.21
CA GLN A 117 1.68 9.33 13.05
C GLN A 117 2.53 9.68 11.83
N SER A 118 3.08 8.68 11.16
CA SER A 118 4.12 8.93 10.15
C SER A 118 5.27 9.80 10.69
N GLY A 119 5.64 9.63 11.96
CA GLY A 119 6.62 10.43 12.68
C GLY A 119 7.99 10.39 12.02
N ASN A 120 8.50 11.55 11.61
CA ASN A 120 9.82 11.67 11.02
C ASN A 120 10.91 11.51 12.08
N ASP A 121 10.65 12.03 13.29
CA ASP A 121 11.51 11.90 14.45
C ASP A 121 11.70 10.43 14.86
N ALA A 122 10.60 9.69 14.96
CA ALA A 122 10.63 8.25 15.28
C ALA A 122 11.31 7.41 14.18
N ALA A 123 11.19 7.80 12.92
CA ALA A 123 11.83 7.09 11.81
C ALA A 123 13.34 7.31 11.74
N ILE A 124 13.87 8.37 12.37
CA ILE A 124 15.30 8.72 12.40
C ILE A 124 15.96 8.21 13.69
N ALA A 125 15.19 8.12 14.76
CA ALA A 125 15.69 7.60 16.03
C ALA A 125 16.12 6.14 15.92
#